data_f7fbfb925bb326613d62dd772f45f8e9
#
_entry.id   f7fbfb925bb326613d62dd772f45f8e9
#
_cell.length_a   1.000
_cell.length_b   1.000
_cell.length_c   1.000
_cell.angle_alpha   90.00
_cell.angle_beta   90.00
_cell.angle_gamma   90.00
#
_symmetry.space_group_name_H-M   'P 1'
#
loop_
_entity.id
_entity.type
_entity.pdbx_description
1 polymer ?
#
loop_
_entity_poly.entity_id
_entity_poly.type
_entity_poly.pdbx_seq_one_letter_code
_entity_poly.pdbx_strand_id
1 'polypeptide(L)'
;MNIDFNKLLTVTFTLFAVIDIVGSVPILISLKQKMGGINEFKATLISGALIILFMFVGEAFLGILGLDISAFAVGGSIVIFILGLEMVLGLELFKSEKNIKAATVVPIAFPLIAGSGTLTTIMSLKGSDYGETILLIAILINLIIVYLVLKSLGSIAKLLGPAGLIAVRKFFGVILLAIAVKIFATNAPGLIK
;
A
#
# COMPACT_ATOMS: atom_id res chain seq x y z
N MET A 1 11.91 -15.28 -25.33
CA MET A 1 11.22 -15.25 -24.02
C MET A 1 9.79 -14.85 -24.32
N ASN A 2 8.87 -15.82 -24.38
CA ASN A 2 7.46 -15.52 -24.64
C ASN A 2 6.81 -15.11 -23.32
N ILE A 3 6.54 -13.81 -23.17
CA ILE A 3 5.79 -13.30 -22.03
C ILE A 3 4.32 -13.64 -22.29
N ASP A 4 3.74 -14.44 -21.41
CA ASP A 4 2.30 -14.72 -21.43
C ASP A 4 1.54 -13.45 -21.02
N PHE A 5 0.89 -12.83 -22.01
CA PHE A 5 0.18 -11.56 -21.82
C PHE A 5 -0.99 -11.69 -20.82
N ASN A 6 -1.67 -12.83 -20.79
CA ASN A 6 -2.78 -13.05 -19.87
C ASN A 6 -2.25 -13.16 -18.42
N LYS A 7 -1.14 -13.87 -18.21
CA LYS A 7 -0.47 -13.94 -16.91
C LYS A 7 0.00 -12.55 -16.45
N LEU A 8 0.59 -11.76 -17.36
CA LEU A 8 1.03 -10.38 -17.04
C LEU A 8 -0.14 -9.49 -16.65
N LEU A 9 -1.25 -9.51 -17.38
CA LEU A 9 -2.45 -8.76 -17.04
C LEU A 9 -2.99 -9.17 -15.67
N THR A 10 -3.13 -10.48 -15.43
CA THR A 10 -3.64 -11.01 -14.14
C THR A 10 -2.80 -10.51 -12.97
N VAL A 11 -1.49 -10.65 -13.05
CA VAL A 11 -0.58 -10.20 -11.98
C VAL A 11 -0.62 -8.69 -11.80
N THR A 12 -0.61 -7.93 -12.91
CA THR A 12 -0.65 -6.46 -12.89
C THR A 12 -1.92 -5.96 -12.21
N PHE A 13 -3.10 -6.49 -12.59
CA PHE A 13 -4.38 -6.10 -12.00
C PHE A 13 -4.51 -6.57 -10.55
N THR A 14 -3.99 -7.74 -10.20
CA THR A 14 -3.96 -8.22 -8.82
C THR A 14 -3.15 -7.27 -7.93
N LEU A 15 -1.94 -6.92 -8.34
CA LEU A 15 -1.11 -5.96 -7.61
C LEU A 15 -1.75 -4.58 -7.57
N PHE A 16 -2.31 -4.08 -8.67
CA PHE A 16 -3.02 -2.80 -8.72
C PHE A 16 -4.16 -2.74 -7.71
N ALA A 17 -4.98 -3.79 -7.64
CA ALA A 17 -6.10 -3.86 -6.70
C ALA A 17 -5.64 -3.90 -5.24
N VAL A 18 -4.53 -4.58 -4.93
CA VAL A 18 -4.03 -4.73 -3.56
C VAL A 18 -3.24 -3.50 -3.10
N ILE A 19 -2.47 -2.85 -3.99
CA ILE A 19 -1.80 -1.58 -3.71
C ILE A 19 -2.83 -0.48 -3.44
N ASP A 20 -3.97 -0.55 -4.14
CA ASP A 20 -5.10 0.39 -4.00
C ASP A 20 -4.69 1.86 -3.95
N ILE A 21 -3.80 2.24 -4.86
CA ILE A 21 -3.28 3.61 -4.90
C ILE A 21 -4.39 4.65 -5.16
N VAL A 22 -5.44 4.27 -5.90
CA VAL A 22 -6.57 5.15 -6.20
C VAL A 22 -7.41 5.38 -4.95
N GLY A 23 -7.73 4.32 -4.20
CA GLY A 23 -8.42 4.42 -2.91
C GLY A 23 -7.61 5.16 -1.86
N SER A 24 -6.28 5.12 -1.98
CA SER A 24 -5.36 5.84 -1.08
C SER A 24 -5.23 7.35 -1.39
N VAL A 25 -5.74 7.85 -2.53
CA VAL A 25 -5.61 9.27 -2.94
C VAL A 25 -6.04 10.24 -1.82
N PRO A 26 -7.19 10.08 -1.14
CA PRO A 26 -7.61 11.05 -0.13
C PRO A 26 -6.68 11.12 1.07
N ILE A 27 -6.17 9.97 1.54
CA ILE A 27 -5.19 9.95 2.63
C ILE A 27 -3.86 10.56 2.20
N LEU A 28 -3.42 10.27 0.97
CA LEU A 28 -2.20 10.84 0.40
C LEU A 28 -2.28 12.36 0.26
N ILE A 29 -3.44 12.90 -0.16
CA ILE A 29 -3.67 14.35 -0.20
C ILE A 29 -3.61 14.94 1.21
N SER A 30 -4.28 14.31 2.19
CA SER A 30 -4.25 14.73 3.59
C SER A 30 -2.82 14.76 4.15
N LEU A 31 -2.06 13.70 3.91
CA LEU A 31 -0.65 13.60 4.33
C LEU A 31 0.21 14.66 3.62
N LYS A 32 0.04 14.85 2.31
CA LYS A 32 0.77 15.87 1.55
C LYS A 32 0.54 17.28 2.10
N GLN A 33 -0.71 17.61 2.48
CA GLN A 33 -1.04 18.90 3.07
C GLN A 33 -0.41 19.07 4.47
N LYS A 34 -0.51 18.06 5.34
CA LYS A 34 0.04 18.10 6.69
C LYS A 34 1.56 18.23 6.72
N MET A 35 2.24 17.55 5.80
CA MET A 35 3.71 17.49 5.74
C MET A 35 4.34 18.61 4.89
N GLY A 36 3.53 19.45 4.25
CA GLY A 36 4.02 20.49 3.34
C GLY A 36 4.56 19.95 2.01
N GLY A 37 4.41 18.66 1.72
CA GLY A 37 4.84 18.03 0.48
C GLY A 37 5.11 16.54 0.63
N ILE A 38 5.28 15.87 -0.50
CA ILE A 38 5.73 14.48 -0.62
C ILE A 38 6.79 14.45 -1.71
N ASN A 39 7.85 13.67 -1.51
CA ASN A 39 8.77 13.34 -2.60
C ASN A 39 8.24 12.10 -3.31
N GLU A 40 7.50 12.32 -4.39
CA GLU A 40 6.79 11.27 -5.13
C GLU A 40 7.74 10.20 -5.67
N PHE A 41 8.87 10.63 -6.23
CA PHE A 41 9.89 9.71 -6.76
C PHE A 41 10.48 8.83 -5.66
N LYS A 42 10.84 9.45 -4.52
CA LYS A 42 11.43 8.73 -3.39
C LYS A 42 10.43 7.76 -2.76
N ALA A 43 9.16 8.16 -2.61
CA ALA A 43 8.10 7.28 -2.11
C ALA A 43 7.95 6.05 -3.02
N THR A 44 7.84 6.28 -4.34
CA THR A 44 7.73 5.20 -5.33
C THR A 44 8.93 4.27 -5.32
N LEU A 45 10.14 4.83 -5.28
CA LEU A 45 11.38 4.04 -5.28
C LEU A 45 11.50 3.16 -4.03
N ILE A 46 11.21 3.71 -2.86
CA ILE A 46 11.26 2.96 -1.59
C ILE A 46 10.18 1.88 -1.57
N SER A 47 8.95 2.18 -2.01
CA SER A 47 7.89 1.18 -2.12
C SER A 47 8.28 0.04 -3.06
N GLY A 48 8.85 0.39 -4.23
CA GLY A 48 9.34 -0.59 -5.18
C GLY A 48 10.45 -1.47 -4.61
N ALA A 49 11.42 -0.85 -3.93
CA ALA A 49 12.51 -1.57 -3.27
C ALA A 49 11.97 -2.56 -2.21
N LEU A 50 11.00 -2.13 -1.40
CA LEU A 50 10.35 -2.99 -0.42
C LEU A 50 9.61 -4.16 -1.08
N ILE A 51 8.80 -3.90 -2.10
CA ILE A 51 8.03 -4.94 -2.81
C ILE A 51 8.99 -5.96 -3.43
N ILE A 52 10.05 -5.51 -4.11
CA ILE A 52 11.05 -6.39 -4.72
C ILE A 52 11.83 -7.16 -3.66
N LEU A 53 12.25 -6.50 -2.58
CA LEU A 53 12.95 -7.17 -1.47
C LEU A 53 12.08 -8.29 -0.89
N PHE A 54 10.83 -8.00 -0.56
CA PHE A 54 9.91 -9.00 -0.01
C PHE A 54 9.54 -10.09 -1.03
N MET A 55 9.52 -9.80 -2.31
CA MET A 55 9.36 -10.82 -3.34
C MET A 55 10.45 -11.89 -3.26
N PHE A 56 11.70 -11.51 -2.99
CA PHE A 56 12.82 -12.46 -2.98
C PHE A 56 13.16 -13.03 -1.61
N VAL A 57 13.03 -12.23 -0.56
CA VAL A 57 13.56 -12.56 0.77
C VAL A 57 12.46 -12.58 1.84
N GLY A 58 11.23 -12.10 1.51
CA GLY A 58 10.19 -11.84 2.51
C GLY A 58 9.82 -13.07 3.33
N GLU A 59 9.58 -14.21 2.70
CA GLU A 59 9.20 -15.46 3.39
C GLU A 59 10.33 -15.95 4.30
N ALA A 60 11.56 -15.99 3.81
CA ALA A 60 12.73 -16.38 4.60
C ALA A 60 12.98 -15.42 5.77
N PHE A 61 12.81 -14.10 5.53
CA PHE A 61 12.96 -13.08 6.56
C PHE A 61 11.92 -13.23 7.68
N LEU A 62 10.66 -13.43 7.32
CA LEU A 62 9.59 -13.68 8.30
C LEU A 62 9.86 -14.99 9.07
N GLY A 63 10.31 -16.04 8.38
CA GLY A 63 10.66 -17.32 9.01
C GLY A 63 11.79 -17.19 10.04
N ILE A 64 12.83 -16.37 9.78
CA ILE A 64 13.90 -16.09 10.76
C ILE A 64 13.34 -15.42 12.03
N LEU A 65 12.30 -14.58 11.88
CA LEU A 65 11.63 -13.93 13.00
C LEU A 65 10.58 -14.82 13.69
N GLY A 66 10.40 -16.05 13.21
CA GLY A 66 9.35 -16.96 13.70
C GLY A 66 7.93 -16.47 13.34
N LEU A 67 7.82 -15.64 12.31
CA LEU A 67 6.54 -15.10 11.82
C LEU A 67 6.14 -15.81 10.53
N ASP A 68 4.87 -16.10 10.38
CA ASP A 68 4.27 -16.49 9.12
C ASP A 68 3.67 -15.29 8.37
N ILE A 69 3.29 -15.53 7.12
CA ILE A 69 2.67 -14.51 6.25
C ILE A 69 1.35 -14.01 6.87
N SER A 70 0.60 -14.87 7.55
CA SER A 70 -0.69 -14.54 8.17
C SER A 70 -0.50 -13.59 9.35
N ALA A 71 0.51 -13.85 10.22
CA ALA A 71 0.84 -12.96 11.33
C ALA A 71 1.24 -11.56 10.84
N PHE A 72 2.06 -11.51 9.78
CA PHE A 72 2.45 -10.23 9.16
C PHE A 72 1.26 -9.49 8.55
N ALA A 73 0.33 -10.21 7.88
CA ALA A 73 -0.88 -9.62 7.31
C ALA A 73 -1.81 -9.06 8.40
N VAL A 74 -1.99 -9.79 9.51
CA VAL A 74 -2.79 -9.34 10.66
C VAL A 74 -2.18 -8.08 11.27
N GLY A 75 -0.88 -8.07 11.55
CA GLY A 75 -0.19 -6.89 12.08
C GLY A 75 -0.36 -5.65 11.18
N GLY A 76 -0.19 -5.81 9.88
CA GLY A 76 -0.38 -4.73 8.92
C GLY A 76 -1.83 -4.27 8.79
N SER A 77 -2.82 -5.17 8.94
CA SER A 77 -4.23 -4.80 8.91
C SER A 77 -4.60 -3.88 10.08
N ILE A 78 -4.00 -4.06 11.25
CA ILE A 78 -4.18 -3.16 12.40
C ILE A 78 -3.71 -1.75 12.07
N VAL A 79 -2.55 -1.61 11.40
CA VAL A 79 -2.04 -0.29 10.99
C VAL A 79 -2.99 0.38 9.99
N ILE A 80 -3.49 -0.37 8.99
CA ILE A 80 -4.48 0.13 8.03
C ILE A 80 -5.78 0.54 8.74
N PHE A 81 -6.21 -0.23 9.74
CA PHE A 81 -7.39 0.08 10.55
C PHE A 81 -7.24 1.42 11.29
N ILE A 82 -6.09 1.64 11.93
CA ILE A 82 -5.79 2.91 12.63
C ILE A 82 -5.79 4.07 11.64
N LEU A 83 -5.19 3.92 10.45
CA LEU A 83 -5.24 4.93 9.40
C LEU A 83 -6.68 5.25 8.95
N GLY A 84 -7.52 4.23 8.78
CA GLY A 84 -8.94 4.40 8.44
C GLY A 84 -9.70 5.16 9.54
N LEU A 85 -9.47 4.84 10.82
CA LEU A 85 -10.03 5.56 11.95
C LEU A 85 -9.62 7.04 11.96
N GLU A 86 -8.33 7.32 11.75
CA GLU A 86 -7.81 8.69 11.66
C GLU A 86 -8.55 9.50 10.58
N MET A 87 -8.80 8.87 9.42
CA MET A 87 -9.53 9.53 8.32
C MET A 87 -10.99 9.83 8.66
N VAL A 88 -11.70 8.88 9.27
CA VAL A 88 -13.13 9.01 9.60
C VAL A 88 -13.36 9.99 10.73
N LEU A 89 -12.58 9.86 11.82
CA LEU A 89 -12.73 10.66 13.03
C LEU A 89 -12.10 12.07 12.90
N GLY A 90 -11.18 12.25 11.95
CA GLY A 90 -10.42 13.50 11.81
C GLY A 90 -9.37 13.70 12.90
N LEU A 91 -9.02 12.63 13.63
CA LEU A 91 -7.98 12.64 14.66
C LEU A 91 -6.59 12.50 14.01
N GLU A 92 -5.56 12.88 14.75
CA GLU A 92 -4.16 12.66 14.37
C GLU A 92 -3.53 11.65 15.33
N LEU A 93 -3.67 10.37 15.02
CA LEU A 93 -3.09 9.28 15.81
C LEU A 93 -1.61 9.09 15.47
N PHE A 94 -1.27 9.16 14.19
CA PHE A 94 0.12 9.24 13.76
C PHE A 94 0.56 10.70 13.80
N LYS A 95 1.36 11.06 14.81
CA LYS A 95 1.99 12.40 14.86
C LYS A 95 2.87 12.57 13.64
N SER A 96 2.50 13.51 12.76
CA SER A 96 3.34 13.88 11.62
C SER A 96 4.66 14.44 12.15
N GLU A 97 5.74 13.69 12.00
CA GLU A 97 7.06 14.29 12.09
C GLU A 97 7.17 15.38 11.04
N LYS A 98 7.56 16.59 11.43
CA LYS A 98 7.75 17.75 10.55
C LYS A 98 8.84 17.52 9.48
N ASN A 99 9.43 16.34 9.46
CA ASN A 99 10.48 15.98 8.53
C ASN A 99 9.90 15.27 7.29
N ILE A 100 9.75 16.00 6.19
CA ILE A 100 9.26 15.50 4.89
C ILE A 100 10.00 14.21 4.45
N LYS A 101 11.28 14.07 4.79
CA LYS A 101 12.07 12.89 4.41
C LYS A 101 11.62 11.63 5.13
N ALA A 102 11.36 11.71 6.44
CA ALA A 102 10.86 10.59 7.24
C ALA A 102 9.43 10.23 6.85
N ALA A 103 8.58 11.23 6.69
CA ALA A 103 7.17 11.08 6.35
C ALA A 103 6.93 10.51 4.93
N THR A 104 7.87 10.68 4.00
CA THR A 104 7.82 10.04 2.67
C THR A 104 8.01 8.51 2.80
N VAL A 105 8.74 8.04 3.80
CA VAL A 105 8.96 6.61 4.04
C VAL A 105 7.80 6.03 4.85
N VAL A 106 7.47 6.65 5.98
CA VAL A 106 6.38 6.24 6.87
C VAL A 106 5.44 7.45 7.06
N PRO A 107 4.16 7.34 6.76
CA PRO A 107 3.41 6.12 6.39
C PRO A 107 3.24 5.88 4.87
N ILE A 108 3.85 6.66 3.97
CA ILE A 108 3.50 6.63 2.54
C ILE A 108 4.07 5.39 1.85
N ALA A 109 5.40 5.22 1.82
CA ALA A 109 5.98 4.05 1.18
C ALA A 109 5.62 2.77 1.93
N PHE A 110 5.68 2.80 3.25
CA PHE A 110 5.21 1.73 4.14
C PHE A 110 4.42 2.38 5.30
N PRO A 111 3.22 1.91 5.66
CA PRO A 111 2.54 0.71 5.15
C PRO A 111 1.55 0.97 4.00
N LEU A 112 1.46 2.20 3.45
CA LEU A 112 0.35 2.54 2.57
C LEU A 112 0.51 1.92 1.16
N ILE A 113 1.65 2.09 0.50
CA ILE A 113 1.90 1.56 -0.86
C ILE A 113 2.43 0.12 -0.77
N ALA A 114 3.57 -0.08 -0.09
CA ALA A 114 4.11 -1.40 0.18
C ALA A 114 3.58 -1.93 1.52
N GLY A 115 2.27 -2.01 1.67
CA GLY A 115 1.61 -2.51 2.87
C GLY A 115 1.69 -4.03 2.99
N SER A 116 1.28 -4.57 4.15
CA SER A 116 1.27 -6.02 4.38
C SER A 116 0.48 -6.77 3.31
N GLY A 117 -0.65 -6.23 2.86
CA GLY A 117 -1.43 -6.82 1.77
C GLY A 117 -0.64 -6.94 0.46
N THR A 118 0.09 -5.89 0.08
CA THR A 118 0.94 -5.89 -1.12
C THR A 118 2.10 -6.87 -0.96
N LEU A 119 2.77 -6.85 0.20
CA LEU A 119 3.93 -7.69 0.47
C LEU A 119 3.55 -9.17 0.57
N THR A 120 2.45 -9.51 1.23
CA THR A 120 1.95 -10.90 1.29
C THR A 120 1.50 -11.39 -0.08
N THR A 121 0.84 -10.53 -0.87
CA THR A 121 0.43 -10.89 -2.22
C THR A 121 1.61 -11.17 -3.13
N ILE A 122 2.66 -10.35 -3.11
CA ILE A 122 3.83 -10.59 -3.97
C ILE A 122 4.60 -11.85 -3.57
N MET A 123 4.70 -12.17 -2.27
CA MET A 123 5.27 -13.43 -1.79
C MET A 123 4.45 -14.64 -2.28
N SER A 124 3.13 -14.58 -2.16
CA SER A 124 2.22 -15.63 -2.65
C SER A 124 2.29 -15.80 -4.17
N LEU A 125 2.33 -14.72 -4.94
CA LEU A 125 2.46 -14.76 -6.39
C LEU A 125 3.81 -15.34 -6.84
N LYS A 126 4.88 -15.13 -6.08
CA LYS A 126 6.18 -15.75 -6.35
C LYS A 126 6.15 -17.26 -6.18
N GLY A 127 5.40 -17.77 -5.19
CA GLY A 127 5.18 -19.20 -5.01
C GLY A 127 4.31 -19.86 -6.11
N SER A 128 3.69 -19.05 -6.98
CA SER A 128 2.83 -19.51 -8.06
C SER A 128 3.59 -19.58 -9.40
N ASP A 129 2.99 -20.22 -10.41
CA ASP A 129 3.61 -20.46 -11.73
C ASP A 129 3.52 -19.24 -12.68
N TYR A 130 3.79 -18.02 -12.20
CA TYR A 130 3.78 -16.82 -13.05
C TYR A 130 5.16 -16.47 -13.65
N GLY A 131 6.23 -16.88 -12.98
CA GLY A 131 7.60 -16.55 -13.38
C GLY A 131 8.06 -15.15 -12.93
N GLU A 132 9.30 -15.07 -12.46
CA GLU A 132 9.86 -13.85 -11.85
C GLU A 132 9.86 -12.64 -12.79
N THR A 133 10.08 -12.86 -14.09
CA THR A 133 10.08 -11.79 -15.09
C THR A 133 8.72 -11.10 -15.20
N ILE A 134 7.62 -11.88 -15.19
CA ILE A 134 6.26 -11.34 -15.23
C ILE A 134 5.97 -10.54 -13.96
N LEU A 135 6.39 -11.04 -12.80
CA LEU A 135 6.23 -10.34 -11.52
C LEU A 135 6.98 -9.00 -11.53
N LEU A 136 8.24 -8.98 -11.95
CA LEU A 136 9.03 -7.75 -12.02
C LEU A 136 8.43 -6.72 -12.98
N ILE A 137 7.96 -7.14 -14.15
CA ILE A 137 7.30 -6.24 -15.11
C ILE A 137 5.99 -5.69 -14.51
N ALA A 138 5.19 -6.53 -13.88
CA ALA A 138 3.94 -6.12 -13.24
C ALA A 138 4.17 -5.14 -12.09
N ILE A 139 5.21 -5.36 -11.26
CA ILE A 139 5.64 -4.41 -10.23
C ILE A 139 6.02 -3.07 -10.87
N LEU A 140 6.84 -3.08 -11.92
CA LEU A 140 7.28 -1.85 -12.59
C LEU A 140 6.09 -1.05 -13.15
N ILE A 141 5.14 -1.72 -13.81
CA ILE A 141 3.92 -1.09 -14.32
C ILE A 141 3.15 -0.42 -13.16
N ASN A 142 2.95 -1.12 -12.07
CA ASN A 142 2.25 -0.58 -10.90
C ASN A 142 3.00 0.60 -10.27
N LEU A 143 4.33 0.56 -10.19
CA LEU A 143 5.13 1.68 -9.68
C LEU A 143 5.02 2.92 -10.58
N ILE A 144 4.92 2.75 -11.89
CA ILE A 144 4.66 3.87 -12.81
C ILE A 144 3.29 4.48 -12.50
N ILE A 145 2.26 3.65 -12.31
CA ILE A 145 0.91 4.12 -11.97
C ILE A 145 0.94 4.86 -10.62
N VAL A 146 1.59 4.28 -9.60
CA VAL A 146 1.77 4.91 -8.28
C VAL A 146 2.43 6.28 -8.41
N TYR A 147 3.53 6.37 -9.15
CA TYR A 147 4.21 7.66 -9.38
C TYR A 147 3.33 8.70 -10.04
N LEU A 148 2.59 8.31 -11.08
CA LEU A 148 1.66 9.21 -11.78
C LEU A 148 0.54 9.71 -10.87
N VAL A 149 -0.04 8.83 -10.05
CA VAL A 149 -1.07 9.20 -9.08
C VAL A 149 -0.50 10.15 -8.02
N LEU A 150 0.66 9.83 -7.43
CA LEU A 150 1.32 10.69 -6.44
C LEU A 150 1.60 12.09 -7.01
N LYS A 151 2.07 12.17 -8.25
CA LYS A 151 2.32 13.43 -8.95
C LYS A 151 1.05 14.23 -9.19
N SER A 152 -0.07 13.55 -9.44
CA SER A 152 -1.37 14.15 -9.73
C SER A 152 -2.13 14.62 -8.49
N LEU A 153 -1.70 14.29 -7.28
CA LEU A 153 -2.42 14.61 -6.03
C LEU A 153 -2.76 16.09 -5.88
N GLY A 154 -1.85 16.99 -6.28
CA GLY A 154 -2.09 18.44 -6.21
C GLY A 154 -3.23 18.90 -7.12
N SER A 155 -3.34 18.35 -8.32
CA SER A 155 -4.42 18.64 -9.26
C SER A 155 -5.75 18.07 -8.79
N ILE A 156 -5.74 16.84 -8.27
CA ILE A 156 -6.92 16.20 -7.68
C ILE A 156 -7.42 17.00 -6.48
N ALA A 157 -6.52 17.44 -5.59
CA ALA A 157 -6.88 18.26 -4.44
C ALA A 157 -7.53 19.60 -4.82
N LYS A 158 -7.01 20.26 -5.86
CA LYS A 158 -7.59 21.50 -6.38
C LYS A 158 -9.00 21.28 -6.97
N LEU A 159 -9.19 20.17 -7.68
CA LEU A 159 -10.48 19.84 -8.29
C LEU A 159 -11.57 19.56 -7.24
N LEU A 160 -11.21 18.85 -6.17
CA LEU A 160 -12.14 18.47 -5.10
C LEU A 160 -12.50 19.65 -4.17
N GLY A 161 -11.60 20.60 -4.01
CA GLY A 161 -11.74 21.67 -3.03
C GLY A 161 -11.79 21.21 -1.57
N PRO A 162 -11.83 22.11 -0.57
CA PRO A 162 -11.77 21.74 0.84
C PRO A 162 -12.91 20.83 1.31
N ALA A 163 -14.13 21.15 0.92
CA ALA A 163 -15.32 20.37 1.30
C ALA A 163 -15.33 18.97 0.65
N GLY A 164 -14.97 18.89 -0.64
CA GLY A 164 -14.85 17.62 -1.36
C GLY A 164 -13.77 16.73 -0.76
N LEU A 165 -12.63 17.30 -0.37
CA LEU A 165 -11.54 16.55 0.29
C LEU A 165 -12.00 15.93 1.62
N ILE A 166 -12.77 16.66 2.45
CA ILE A 166 -13.29 16.14 3.70
C ILE A 166 -14.27 14.98 3.46
N ALA A 167 -15.18 15.15 2.50
CA ALA A 167 -16.16 14.11 2.17
C ALA A 167 -15.48 12.84 1.64
N VAL A 168 -14.58 13.00 0.68
CA VAL A 168 -13.84 11.90 0.06
C VAL A 168 -12.94 11.21 1.10
N ARG A 169 -12.25 11.98 1.97
CA ARG A 169 -11.43 11.43 3.06
C ARG A 169 -12.26 10.52 3.98
N LYS A 170 -13.43 10.97 4.45
CA LYS A 170 -14.29 10.17 5.33
C LYS A 170 -14.83 8.92 4.65
N PHE A 171 -15.26 9.05 3.39
CA PHE A 171 -15.75 7.93 2.59
C PHE A 171 -14.68 6.83 2.43
N PHE A 172 -13.48 7.20 1.98
CA PHE A 172 -12.39 6.23 1.83
C PHE A 172 -11.85 5.74 3.18
N GLY A 173 -11.96 6.52 4.25
CA GLY A 173 -11.65 6.05 5.59
C GLY A 173 -12.50 4.83 5.98
N VAL A 174 -13.81 4.86 5.67
CA VAL A 174 -14.71 3.70 5.91
C VAL A 174 -14.30 2.51 5.04
N ILE A 175 -13.92 2.75 3.78
CA ILE A 175 -13.43 1.67 2.90
C ILE A 175 -12.15 1.04 3.45
N LEU A 176 -11.19 1.85 3.92
CA LEU A 176 -9.96 1.35 4.55
C LEU A 176 -10.26 0.51 5.80
N LEU A 177 -11.21 0.94 6.64
CA LEU A 177 -11.66 0.13 7.79
C LEU A 177 -12.21 -1.22 7.34
N ALA A 178 -13.04 -1.25 6.31
CA ALA A 178 -13.59 -2.50 5.77
C ALA A 178 -12.50 -3.42 5.20
N ILE A 179 -11.52 -2.87 4.47
CA ILE A 179 -10.38 -3.61 3.94
C ILE A 179 -9.54 -4.18 5.09
N ALA A 180 -9.23 -3.38 6.10
CA ALA A 180 -8.46 -3.80 7.27
C ALA A 180 -9.13 -4.96 8.00
N VAL A 181 -10.43 -4.85 8.25
CA VAL A 181 -11.24 -5.92 8.88
C VAL A 181 -11.24 -7.18 8.02
N LYS A 182 -11.36 -7.04 6.69
CA LYS A 182 -11.31 -8.18 5.77
C LYS A 182 -9.96 -8.89 5.83
N ILE A 183 -8.85 -8.15 5.76
CA ILE A 183 -7.49 -8.73 5.84
C ILE A 183 -7.31 -9.43 7.19
N PHE A 184 -7.72 -8.79 8.29
CA PHE A 184 -7.68 -9.37 9.62
C PHE A 184 -8.46 -10.69 9.68
N ALA A 185 -9.75 -10.68 9.32
CA ALA A 185 -10.64 -11.83 9.39
C ALA A 185 -10.16 -13.00 8.51
N THR A 186 -9.56 -12.71 7.36
CA THR A 186 -9.03 -13.73 6.45
C THR A 186 -7.78 -14.42 7.02
N ASN A 187 -6.90 -13.67 7.70
CA ASN A 187 -5.59 -14.17 8.14
C ASN A 187 -5.55 -14.58 9.63
N ALA A 188 -6.42 -14.02 10.49
CA ALA A 188 -6.45 -14.32 11.92
C ALA A 188 -6.64 -15.82 12.24
N PRO A 189 -7.45 -16.62 11.52
CA PRO A 189 -7.56 -18.06 11.78
C PRO A 189 -6.23 -18.82 11.60
N GLY A 190 -5.31 -18.30 10.79
CA GLY A 190 -3.96 -18.87 10.64
C GLY A 190 -3.09 -18.77 11.88
N LEU A 191 -3.40 -17.87 12.82
CA LEU A 191 -2.65 -17.66 14.06
C LEU A 191 -3.04 -18.61 15.20
N ILE A 192 -4.16 -19.33 15.06
CA ILE A 192 -4.75 -20.16 16.13
C ILE A 192 -4.42 -21.65 15.92
N LYS A 193 -3.42 -21.95 15.08
CA LYS A 193 -2.98 -23.33 14.82
C LYS A 193 -1.89 -23.76 15.78
#